data_bc1ee33d37f8d0d2cfc2ff1893f288fa
#
_entry.id   bc1ee33d37f8d0d2cfc2ff1893f288fa
#
_cell.length_a   1.000
_cell.length_b   1.000
_cell.length_c   1.000
_cell.angle_alpha   90.00
_cell.angle_beta   90.00
_cell.angle_gamma   90.00
#
_symmetry.space_group_name_H-M   'P 1'
#
loop_
_entity.id
_entity.type
_entity.pdbx_description
1 polymer ?
#
loop_
_entity_poly.entity_id
_entity_poly.type
_entity_poly.pdbx_seq_one_letter_code
_entity_poly.pdbx_strand_id
1 'polypeptide(L)'
;MELSNLGAVVGELSHLSPERESAGYHKRMHPMNPAERLRDYPVTTTCIGGVAEFEHTQPWIYGLDNPYLHGVYAPTTQELSESGLRVEGELPRDLLGTYFRNGPNPIHQPENRYHPFDGDGMVHAVSFCEGDAAYRNRYIETIALREERRAGRSMSNGVMGPFDFNTSPFGIKDTSNTDLFYYAGGLMTLWYNAGHPYRLNPQTLETEGYFELQGRSHRRLSAHSKVDWATGELLFFDYGDEPPYMTYGLANSAGELVHEVEIDLPGPRLPHDIGFTPNYTILHDLPFFHDPNVLARHRMRVLTFHRDIPTRFGLIPRYGAGDDVRWFECEPCYILHVSNCWEAGDWVVMDGCRSINPMPSAAGGEGELSHMLAYMRLEANNYRWRFNLRTGEVREGDIDDLNTEFNKTNPLYAGVKSRYAYHQRIPLLEEGGHTLRFTGLVKYDNDTGSCQQWDYGEGVYGSEAVYAPRAGATRDNAEDDGYVITLVTDTRDWTSQSLVFDARDITRGPVARVFLPQRVPFGFHASWAPGI
;
A
#
# COMPACT_ATOMS: atom_id res chain seq x y z
N MET A 1 18.20 -22.68 -46.76
CA MET A 1 18.04 -21.29 -47.16
C MET A 1 17.27 -20.62 -46.06
N GLU A 2 17.71 -19.76 -45.27
CA GLU A 2 18.99 -19.18 -44.84
C GLU A 2 18.69 -18.55 -43.49
N LEU A 3 19.40 -18.97 -42.47
CA LEU A 3 19.49 -18.31 -41.18
C LEU A 3 20.44 -17.13 -41.33
N SER A 4 19.93 -15.95 -41.64
CA SER A 4 20.74 -14.73 -41.59
C SER A 4 19.82 -13.52 -41.56
N ASN A 5 19.39 -13.09 -40.35
CA ASN A 5 18.98 -11.71 -40.02
C ASN A 5 18.54 -11.57 -38.54
N LEU A 6 19.32 -12.12 -37.64
CA LEU A 6 19.18 -11.90 -36.19
C LEU A 6 20.43 -11.22 -35.58
N GLY A 7 21.21 -10.54 -36.43
CA GLY A 7 22.47 -9.91 -36.03
C GLY A 7 22.48 -8.38 -35.99
N ALA A 8 21.36 -7.70 -36.23
CA ALA A 8 21.38 -6.24 -36.43
C ALA A 8 20.61 -5.40 -35.39
N VAL A 9 20.03 -6.01 -34.36
CA VAL A 9 19.32 -5.26 -33.32
C VAL A 9 20.07 -5.20 -31.97
N VAL A 10 21.19 -5.92 -31.86
CA VAL A 10 22.02 -5.91 -30.64
C VAL A 10 23.10 -4.81 -30.66
N GLY A 11 23.20 -4.05 -31.73
CA GLY A 11 24.30 -3.10 -31.98
C GLY A 11 24.05 -1.65 -31.52
N GLU A 12 22.84 -1.24 -31.17
CA GLU A 12 22.55 0.18 -30.85
C GLU A 12 22.31 0.50 -29.37
N LEU A 13 22.34 -0.47 -28.49
CA LEU A 13 22.23 -0.22 -27.03
C LEU A 13 23.57 -0.08 -26.29
N SER A 14 24.70 -0.15 -27.02
CA SER A 14 26.04 -0.08 -26.41
C SER A 14 26.63 1.34 -26.31
N HIS A 15 25.89 2.40 -26.66
CA HIS A 15 26.38 3.79 -26.60
C HIS A 15 25.77 4.68 -25.56
N LEU A 16 24.95 4.16 -24.65
CA LEU A 16 24.60 4.89 -23.42
C LEU A 16 25.72 4.63 -22.39
N SER A 17 26.70 5.52 -22.37
CA SER A 17 27.80 5.44 -21.42
C SER A 17 27.25 5.46 -19.98
N PRO A 18 27.77 4.61 -19.08
CA PRO A 18 27.40 4.60 -17.66
C PRO A 18 27.58 5.96 -16.97
N GLU A 19 28.40 6.84 -17.54
CA GLU A 19 28.73 8.16 -17.01
C GLU A 19 27.58 9.19 -17.13
N ARG A 20 26.61 9.03 -18.04
CA ARG A 20 25.47 9.95 -18.14
C ARG A 20 24.34 9.63 -17.18
N GLU A 21 24.14 8.36 -16.82
CA GLU A 21 23.18 7.99 -15.77
C GLU A 21 23.67 8.42 -14.38
N SER A 22 25.01 8.38 -14.15
CA SER A 22 25.59 8.77 -12.87
C SER A 22 25.61 10.28 -12.62
N ALA A 23 25.78 11.11 -13.66
CA ALA A 23 26.01 12.56 -13.51
C ALA A 23 24.76 13.35 -13.05
N GLY A 24 23.56 12.89 -13.37
CA GLY A 24 22.30 13.50 -12.88
C GLY A 24 21.95 13.10 -11.45
N TYR A 25 22.26 11.87 -11.09
CA TYR A 25 21.98 11.31 -9.77
C TYR A 25 23.01 11.74 -8.72
N HIS A 26 24.29 11.85 -9.09
CA HIS A 26 25.35 12.27 -8.16
C HIS A 26 25.23 13.73 -7.67
N LYS A 27 24.46 14.57 -8.34
CA LYS A 27 24.30 15.97 -7.90
C LYS A 27 23.31 16.16 -6.75
N ARG A 28 22.46 15.16 -6.44
CA ARG A 28 21.53 15.20 -5.30
C ARG A 28 21.81 14.15 -4.21
N MET A 29 22.68 13.20 -4.47
CA MET A 29 23.17 12.33 -3.43
C MET A 29 24.22 13.09 -2.60
N HIS A 30 23.76 13.80 -1.56
CA HIS A 30 24.68 14.30 -0.54
C HIS A 30 25.32 13.09 0.14
N PRO A 31 26.66 13.00 0.18
CA PRO A 31 27.34 12.03 1.02
C PRO A 31 27.26 12.52 2.46
N MET A 32 26.07 12.57 3.05
CA MET A 32 25.96 12.75 4.49
C MET A 32 26.21 11.41 5.14
N ASN A 33 27.13 11.44 6.11
CA ASN A 33 27.39 10.31 7.00
C ASN A 33 26.04 9.85 7.60
N PRO A 34 25.67 8.57 7.49
CA PRO A 34 24.42 8.04 8.05
C PRO A 34 24.20 8.43 9.51
N ALA A 35 25.29 8.49 10.30
CA ALA A 35 25.26 8.93 11.69
C ALA A 35 24.92 10.42 11.86
N GLU A 36 25.12 11.26 10.85
CA GLU A 36 24.77 12.68 10.89
C GLU A 36 23.30 12.90 10.50
N ARG A 37 22.76 12.17 9.53
CA ARG A 37 21.31 12.17 9.21
C ARG A 37 20.46 11.75 10.40
N LEU A 38 20.93 10.80 11.20
CA LEU A 38 20.22 10.33 12.39
C LEU A 38 20.30 11.31 13.58
N ARG A 39 21.24 12.30 13.56
CA ARG A 39 21.38 13.28 14.64
C ARG A 39 20.42 14.47 14.55
N ASP A 40 19.97 14.80 13.36
CA ASP A 40 19.12 15.97 13.14
C ASP A 40 17.62 15.68 13.32
N TYR A 41 17.24 14.40 13.33
CA TYR A 41 15.89 14.01 13.76
C TYR A 41 15.90 13.84 15.28
N PRO A 42 15.00 14.53 16.00
CA PRO A 42 14.85 14.27 17.43
C PRO A 42 14.67 12.77 17.59
N VAL A 43 15.51 12.17 18.43
CA VAL A 43 15.39 10.76 18.82
C VAL A 43 14.08 10.64 19.59
N THR A 44 12.97 10.62 18.88
CA THR A 44 11.81 9.94 19.36
C THR A 44 12.13 8.46 19.19
N THR A 45 12.99 7.96 20.07
CA THR A 45 12.84 6.59 20.52
C THR A 45 11.48 6.61 21.20
N THR A 46 10.47 6.56 20.40
CA THR A 46 9.15 6.32 20.90
C THR A 46 9.09 4.83 21.17
N CYS A 47 9.75 4.41 22.26
CA CYS A 47 9.02 3.51 23.15
C CYS A 47 7.74 4.25 23.44
N ILE A 48 6.74 4.11 22.61
CA ILE A 48 5.45 4.66 22.84
C ILE A 48 4.90 3.89 23.99
N GLY A 49 4.85 4.56 25.11
CA GLY A 49 4.54 3.99 26.37
C GLY A 49 5.54 2.90 26.73
N GLY A 50 6.46 3.20 27.63
CA GLY A 50 7.07 2.12 28.40
C GLY A 50 5.95 1.26 28.95
N VAL A 51 6.22 -0.03 29.17
CA VAL A 51 5.27 -0.97 29.80
C VAL A 51 4.55 -0.37 31.00
N ALA A 52 5.20 0.53 31.74
CA ALA A 52 4.63 1.27 32.86
C ALA A 52 3.51 2.26 32.47
N GLU A 53 3.55 2.89 31.30
CA GLU A 53 2.47 3.77 30.84
C GLU A 53 1.18 2.98 30.51
N PHE A 54 1.33 1.76 29.99
CA PHE A 54 0.17 0.92 29.69
C PHE A 54 -0.46 0.32 30.96
N GLU A 55 0.30 0.12 32.02
CA GLU A 55 -0.23 -0.36 33.31
C GLU A 55 -1.10 0.68 34.03
N HIS A 56 -0.94 1.96 33.71
CA HIS A 56 -1.63 3.08 34.36
C HIS A 56 -2.63 3.82 33.46
N THR A 57 -2.82 3.37 32.21
CA THR A 57 -3.77 4.03 31.31
C THR A 57 -5.20 3.88 31.81
N GLN A 58 -5.85 5.02 31.92
CA GLN A 58 -7.27 5.17 32.23
C GLN A 58 -8.19 4.47 31.23
N PRO A 59 -9.46 4.27 31.56
CA PRO A 59 -10.41 3.66 30.63
C PRO A 59 -10.39 4.34 29.27
N TRP A 60 -10.47 3.53 28.25
CA TRP A 60 -10.34 3.82 26.84
C TRP A 60 -11.14 5.01 26.35
N ILE A 61 -10.55 5.77 25.43
CA ILE A 61 -11.29 6.79 24.69
C ILE A 61 -12.22 6.07 23.72
N TYR A 62 -13.50 6.08 24.08
CA TYR A 62 -14.54 5.64 23.17
C TYR A 62 -14.82 6.71 22.13
N GLY A 63 -15.11 6.28 20.93
CA GLY A 63 -15.49 6.91 19.70
C GLY A 63 -15.72 8.42 19.60
N LEU A 64 -16.15 9.09 20.64
CA LEU A 64 -16.49 10.51 20.57
C LEU A 64 -15.29 11.42 20.32
N ASP A 65 -14.10 11.05 20.79
CA ASP A 65 -12.88 11.86 20.67
C ASP A 65 -11.86 11.27 19.69
N ASN A 66 -12.15 10.12 19.06
CA ASN A 66 -11.25 9.49 18.13
C ASN A 66 -11.36 10.15 16.73
N PRO A 67 -10.30 10.84 16.25
CA PRO A 67 -10.36 11.57 14.98
C PRO A 67 -10.61 10.66 13.77
N TYR A 68 -10.31 9.36 13.86
CA TYR A 68 -10.57 8.39 12.81
C TYR A 68 -12.02 7.84 12.78
N LEU A 69 -12.93 8.43 13.55
CA LEU A 69 -14.37 8.20 13.47
C LEU A 69 -15.16 9.44 13.06
N HIS A 70 -14.48 10.55 12.78
CA HIS A 70 -15.08 11.84 12.46
C HIS A 70 -14.55 12.43 11.14
N GLY A 71 -15.25 13.45 10.65
CA GLY A 71 -14.83 14.17 9.45
C GLY A 71 -14.77 13.27 8.22
N VAL A 72 -13.64 13.28 7.52
CA VAL A 72 -13.43 12.43 6.34
C VAL A 72 -13.41 10.93 6.65
N TYR A 73 -13.17 10.56 7.91
CA TYR A 73 -13.15 9.18 8.37
C TYR A 73 -14.51 8.69 8.88
N ALA A 74 -15.49 9.58 9.08
CA ALA A 74 -16.80 9.18 9.56
C ALA A 74 -17.39 8.07 8.68
N PRO A 75 -17.93 6.99 9.25
CA PRO A 75 -18.42 5.87 8.46
C PRO A 75 -19.62 6.25 7.58
N THR A 76 -19.78 5.52 6.48
CA THR A 76 -20.93 5.54 5.57
C THR A 76 -21.54 4.14 5.57
N THR A 77 -22.77 4.01 6.06
CA THR A 77 -23.40 2.69 6.22
C THR A 77 -24.32 2.29 5.06
N GLN A 78 -24.63 3.22 4.17
CA GLN A 78 -25.50 2.96 3.04
C GLN A 78 -24.74 2.28 1.90
N GLU A 79 -25.29 1.18 1.40
CA GLU A 79 -24.82 0.48 0.21
C GLU A 79 -25.66 0.90 -0.98
N LEU A 80 -25.01 1.44 -2.01
CA LEU A 80 -25.64 1.98 -3.21
C LEU A 80 -25.20 1.23 -4.48
N SER A 81 -26.00 1.37 -5.53
CA SER A 81 -25.65 1.00 -6.91
C SER A 81 -26.37 1.99 -7.83
N GLU A 82 -25.62 2.92 -8.40
CA GLU A 82 -26.13 4.01 -9.20
C GLU A 82 -25.40 4.09 -10.53
N SER A 83 -26.12 4.37 -11.61
CA SER A 83 -25.60 4.55 -12.96
C SER A 83 -26.02 5.90 -13.53
N GLY A 84 -25.38 6.33 -14.61
CA GLY A 84 -25.67 7.61 -15.24
C GLY A 84 -25.31 8.79 -14.33
N LEU A 85 -24.15 8.71 -13.67
CA LEU A 85 -23.68 9.73 -12.74
C LEU A 85 -23.45 11.06 -13.46
N ARG A 86 -23.62 12.18 -12.73
CA ARG A 86 -23.27 13.49 -13.25
C ARG A 86 -21.77 13.57 -13.51
N VAL A 87 -21.41 14.06 -14.70
CA VAL A 87 -20.03 14.28 -15.12
C VAL A 87 -19.84 15.75 -15.47
N GLU A 88 -18.74 16.32 -15.03
CA GLU A 88 -18.19 17.58 -15.51
C GLU A 88 -16.90 17.29 -16.28
N GLY A 89 -16.70 17.96 -17.44
CA GLY A 89 -15.65 17.63 -18.39
C GLY A 89 -16.08 16.52 -19.35
N GLU A 90 -15.14 15.76 -19.90
CA GLU A 90 -15.40 14.69 -20.86
C GLU A 90 -14.71 13.41 -20.40
N LEU A 91 -15.50 12.38 -20.12
CA LEU A 91 -14.98 11.05 -19.84
C LEU A 91 -14.45 10.41 -21.12
N PRO A 92 -13.17 9.99 -21.13
CA PRO A 92 -12.59 9.36 -22.30
C PRO A 92 -13.32 8.04 -22.64
N ARG A 93 -13.68 7.85 -23.91
CA ARG A 93 -14.38 6.64 -24.35
C ARG A 93 -13.55 5.37 -24.31
N ASP A 94 -12.22 5.51 -24.34
CA ASP A 94 -11.25 4.43 -24.25
C ASP A 94 -10.80 4.14 -22.80
N LEU A 95 -11.38 4.82 -21.81
CA LEU A 95 -11.28 4.46 -20.41
C LEU A 95 -12.34 3.38 -20.13
N LEU A 96 -11.93 2.11 -20.18
CA LEU A 96 -12.80 0.94 -20.01
C LEU A 96 -12.32 0.09 -18.84
N GLY A 97 -13.10 0.05 -17.76
CA GLY A 97 -12.80 -0.73 -16.57
C GLY A 97 -13.32 -0.11 -15.29
N THR A 98 -12.88 -0.64 -14.17
CA THR A 98 -13.37 -0.21 -12.86
C THR A 98 -12.20 0.15 -11.92
N TYR A 99 -12.31 1.32 -11.31
CA TYR A 99 -11.54 1.74 -10.16
C TYR A 99 -12.19 1.17 -8.90
N PHE A 100 -11.46 0.39 -8.14
CA PHE A 100 -11.88 -0.13 -6.84
C PHE A 100 -11.03 0.49 -5.74
N ARG A 101 -11.63 0.81 -4.60
CA ARG A 101 -10.94 1.30 -3.41
C ARG A 101 -11.48 0.62 -2.16
N ASN A 102 -10.60 0.04 -1.35
CA ASN A 102 -10.92 -0.55 -0.06
C ASN A 102 -10.64 0.42 1.10
N GLY A 103 -11.33 0.27 2.21
CA GLY A 103 -11.05 1.08 3.38
C GLY A 103 -11.91 0.73 4.59
N PRO A 104 -11.53 1.26 5.76
CA PRO A 104 -12.21 1.04 7.01
C PRO A 104 -13.55 1.78 7.05
N ASN A 105 -14.59 1.08 7.46
CA ASN A 105 -15.94 1.65 7.56
C ASN A 105 -16.73 0.93 8.67
N PRO A 106 -16.45 1.20 9.98
CA PRO A 106 -17.06 0.46 11.07
C PRO A 106 -18.57 0.59 11.04
N ILE A 107 -19.28 -0.55 11.02
CA ILE A 107 -20.76 -0.57 11.03
C ILE A 107 -21.32 -0.36 12.45
N HIS A 108 -20.59 -0.79 13.46
CA HIS A 108 -20.93 -0.60 14.86
C HIS A 108 -19.91 0.32 15.52
N GLN A 109 -20.37 1.05 16.54
CA GLN A 109 -19.47 1.85 17.34
C GLN A 109 -18.44 0.93 18.02
N PRO A 110 -17.12 1.20 17.86
CA PRO A 110 -16.08 0.43 18.52
C PRO A 110 -16.20 0.51 20.05
N GLU A 111 -16.02 -0.62 20.73
CA GLU A 111 -16.07 -0.69 22.19
C GLU A 111 -14.73 -0.38 22.88
N ASN A 112 -13.63 -0.35 22.08
CA ASN A 112 -12.27 -0.17 22.57
C ASN A 112 -11.50 0.90 21.79
N ARG A 113 -10.17 0.90 21.95
CA ARG A 113 -9.25 1.75 21.19
C ARG A 113 -9.37 1.46 19.71
N TYR A 114 -10.18 2.21 19.02
CA TYR A 114 -10.33 2.08 17.58
C TYR A 114 -9.10 2.59 16.86
N HIS A 115 -8.56 1.76 16.00
CA HIS A 115 -7.60 2.13 14.96
C HIS A 115 -8.27 1.93 13.60
N PRO A 116 -7.92 2.69 12.53
CA PRO A 116 -8.52 2.48 11.21
C PRO A 116 -8.46 1.04 10.69
N PHE A 117 -7.43 0.28 11.04
CA PHE A 117 -7.35 -1.14 10.68
C PHE A 117 -8.43 -2.03 11.32
N ASP A 118 -9.16 -1.54 12.31
CA ASP A 118 -10.26 -2.26 12.98
C ASP A 118 -11.63 -2.04 12.32
N GLY A 119 -11.73 -1.06 11.42
CA GLY A 119 -12.98 -0.76 10.72
C GLY A 119 -13.34 -1.87 9.73
N ASP A 120 -14.63 -2.19 9.62
CA ASP A 120 -15.11 -3.16 8.64
C ASP A 120 -14.74 -2.73 7.22
N GLY A 121 -14.25 -3.66 6.42
CA GLY A 121 -13.90 -3.38 5.03
C GLY A 121 -15.12 -3.00 4.20
N MET A 122 -15.02 -1.90 3.47
CA MET A 122 -15.99 -1.51 2.46
C MET A 122 -15.29 -1.16 1.16
N VAL A 123 -15.73 -1.82 0.09
CA VAL A 123 -15.24 -1.52 -1.26
C VAL A 123 -16.15 -0.48 -1.91
N HIS A 124 -15.52 0.55 -2.46
CA HIS A 124 -16.15 1.55 -3.34
C HIS A 124 -15.63 1.34 -4.76
N ALA A 125 -16.53 1.25 -5.73
CA ALA A 125 -16.19 1.04 -7.13
C ALA A 125 -16.77 2.13 -8.00
N VAL A 126 -15.96 2.63 -8.95
CA VAL A 126 -16.42 3.51 -10.04
C VAL A 126 -16.05 2.84 -11.36
N SER A 127 -17.06 2.41 -12.08
CA SER A 127 -16.93 1.77 -13.40
C SER A 127 -17.06 2.81 -14.51
N PHE A 128 -16.20 2.71 -15.51
CA PHE A 128 -16.16 3.59 -16.69
C PHE A 128 -16.38 2.78 -17.95
N CYS A 129 -17.32 3.19 -18.78
CA CYS A 129 -17.64 2.52 -20.04
C CYS A 129 -18.15 3.52 -21.07
N GLU A 130 -17.47 3.65 -22.21
CA GLU A 130 -17.88 4.44 -23.37
C GLU A 130 -18.28 5.91 -23.08
N GLY A 131 -17.65 6.52 -22.06
CA GLY A 131 -17.93 7.90 -21.65
C GLY A 131 -19.00 8.05 -20.57
N ASP A 132 -19.53 6.93 -20.05
CA ASP A 132 -20.43 6.91 -18.90
C ASP A 132 -19.72 6.39 -17.65
N ALA A 133 -20.30 6.67 -16.46
CA ALA A 133 -19.82 6.18 -15.20
C ALA A 133 -20.95 5.64 -14.30
N ALA A 134 -20.61 4.62 -13.51
CA ALA A 134 -21.47 4.04 -12.49
C ALA A 134 -20.72 3.88 -11.17
N TYR A 135 -21.44 3.96 -10.06
CA TYR A 135 -20.90 3.79 -8.71
C TYR A 135 -21.57 2.64 -7.99
N ARG A 136 -20.78 1.92 -7.20
CA ARG A 136 -21.25 0.89 -6.28
C ARG A 136 -20.38 0.82 -5.05
N ASN A 137 -20.97 0.55 -3.90
CA ASN A 137 -20.22 0.20 -2.69
C ASN A 137 -20.90 -0.94 -1.94
N ARG A 138 -20.09 -1.79 -1.29
CA ARG A 138 -20.55 -2.91 -0.44
C ARG A 138 -19.57 -3.14 0.68
N TYR A 139 -20.10 -3.56 1.83
CA TYR A 139 -19.30 -4.16 2.88
C TYR A 139 -18.73 -5.50 2.43
N ILE A 140 -17.53 -5.80 2.89
CA ILE A 140 -16.95 -7.13 2.78
C ILE A 140 -17.54 -7.97 3.91
N GLU A 141 -18.37 -8.94 3.55
CA GLU A 141 -19.09 -9.81 4.50
C GLU A 141 -18.13 -10.82 5.15
N THR A 142 -17.18 -10.32 5.96
CA THR A 142 -16.28 -11.16 6.75
C THR A 142 -17.05 -11.98 7.79
N ILE A 143 -16.45 -13.05 8.29
CA ILE A 143 -17.06 -13.83 9.38
C ILE A 143 -17.32 -12.93 10.59
N ALA A 144 -16.35 -12.08 10.94
CA ALA A 144 -16.45 -11.17 12.07
C ALA A 144 -17.59 -10.17 11.89
N LEU A 145 -17.71 -9.53 10.72
CA LEU A 145 -18.81 -8.60 10.43
C LEU A 145 -20.19 -9.28 10.54
N ARG A 146 -20.33 -10.50 10.01
CA ARG A 146 -21.59 -11.25 10.11
C ARG A 146 -21.98 -11.53 11.56
N GLU A 147 -21.03 -11.91 12.42
CA GLU A 147 -21.28 -12.14 13.83
C GLU A 147 -21.62 -10.84 14.58
N GLU A 148 -20.91 -9.75 14.30
CA GLU A 148 -21.20 -8.44 14.89
C GLU A 148 -22.58 -7.91 14.46
N ARG A 149 -22.99 -8.10 13.20
CA ARG A 149 -24.35 -7.81 12.74
C ARG A 149 -25.41 -8.61 13.48
N ARG A 150 -25.17 -9.91 13.77
CA ARG A 150 -26.09 -10.74 14.57
C ARG A 150 -26.15 -10.28 16.01
N ALA A 151 -25.01 -9.86 16.58
CA ALA A 151 -24.92 -9.35 17.93
C ALA A 151 -25.46 -7.92 18.09
N GLY A 152 -25.55 -7.16 17.00
CA GLY A 152 -25.95 -5.74 17.01
C GLY A 152 -24.93 -4.81 17.66
N ARG A 153 -23.67 -5.24 17.80
CA ARG A 153 -22.59 -4.47 18.43
C ARG A 153 -21.21 -4.95 17.95
N SER A 154 -20.19 -4.13 18.20
CA SER A 154 -18.79 -4.56 18.06
C SER A 154 -18.45 -5.70 19.03
N MET A 155 -17.56 -6.60 18.63
CA MET A 155 -17.13 -7.77 19.41
C MET A 155 -15.61 -7.93 19.47
N SER A 156 -14.84 -6.98 18.94
CA SER A 156 -13.38 -7.04 18.87
C SER A 156 -12.73 -5.95 19.70
N ASN A 157 -11.59 -6.28 20.31
CA ASN A 157 -10.78 -5.33 21.06
C ASN A 157 -9.87 -4.44 20.20
N GLY A 158 -9.75 -4.75 18.90
CA GLY A 158 -8.94 -4.01 17.95
C GLY A 158 -7.43 -4.23 18.08
N VAL A 159 -6.69 -3.73 17.07
CA VAL A 159 -5.22 -3.92 16.93
C VAL A 159 -4.40 -3.23 18.00
N MET A 160 -4.97 -2.22 18.65
CA MET A 160 -4.30 -1.48 19.74
C MET A 160 -4.28 -2.25 21.05
N GLY A 161 -5.07 -3.33 21.16
CA GLY A 161 -5.16 -4.15 22.38
C GLY A 161 -5.63 -3.38 23.62
N PRO A 162 -5.54 -3.96 24.83
CA PRO A 162 -5.04 -5.30 25.10
C PRO A 162 -5.97 -6.37 24.52
N PHE A 163 -5.37 -7.40 23.93
CA PHE A 163 -6.14 -8.49 23.33
C PHE A 163 -6.80 -9.35 24.42
N ASP A 164 -8.09 -9.59 24.29
CA ASP A 164 -8.83 -10.49 25.17
C ASP A 164 -9.42 -11.65 24.37
N PHE A 165 -8.66 -12.73 24.28
CA PHE A 165 -9.07 -13.94 23.59
C PHE A 165 -10.14 -14.74 24.35
N ASN A 166 -10.52 -14.33 25.57
CA ASN A 166 -11.54 -15.00 26.35
C ASN A 166 -12.94 -14.41 26.13
N THR A 167 -13.01 -13.09 25.90
CA THR A 167 -14.29 -12.37 25.72
C THR A 167 -14.59 -12.05 24.27
N SER A 168 -13.55 -11.89 23.44
CA SER A 168 -13.71 -11.71 22.00
C SER A 168 -13.48 -13.04 21.26
N PRO A 169 -14.45 -13.56 20.50
CA PRO A 169 -14.29 -14.79 19.75
C PRO A 169 -13.28 -14.68 18.62
N PHE A 170 -12.86 -13.45 18.27
CA PHE A 170 -11.97 -13.19 17.15
C PHE A 170 -10.53 -12.81 17.57
N GLY A 171 -10.31 -12.51 18.87
CA GLY A 171 -9.03 -11.97 19.34
C GLY A 171 -8.70 -10.64 18.65
N ILE A 172 -8.10 -10.69 17.46
CA ILE A 172 -7.96 -9.58 16.51
C ILE A 172 -8.94 -9.83 15.37
N LYS A 173 -9.76 -8.82 15.06
CA LYS A 173 -10.74 -8.88 13.98
C LYS A 173 -10.04 -8.79 12.62
N ASP A 174 -10.21 -9.80 11.78
CA ASP A 174 -9.88 -9.72 10.36
C ASP A 174 -10.97 -8.91 9.65
N THR A 175 -10.63 -7.71 9.24
CA THR A 175 -11.57 -6.76 8.62
C THR A 175 -11.49 -6.73 7.11
N SER A 176 -10.44 -7.33 6.53
CA SER A 176 -10.20 -7.33 5.07
C SER A 176 -10.23 -5.94 4.42
N ASN A 177 -9.87 -4.89 5.17
CA ASN A 177 -10.13 -3.48 4.84
C ASN A 177 -8.96 -2.75 4.16
N THR A 178 -7.82 -3.44 3.96
CA THR A 178 -6.56 -2.75 3.63
C THR A 178 -6.34 -2.66 2.12
N ASP A 179 -6.14 -3.78 1.46
CA ASP A 179 -5.75 -3.83 0.05
C ASP A 179 -6.76 -4.62 -0.78
N LEU A 180 -6.68 -4.46 -2.09
CA LEU A 180 -7.49 -5.21 -3.03
C LEU A 180 -6.84 -5.27 -4.41
N PHE A 181 -7.08 -6.38 -5.12
CA PHE A 181 -6.64 -6.54 -6.51
C PHE A 181 -7.54 -7.52 -7.27
N TYR A 182 -7.60 -7.34 -8.59
CA TYR A 182 -8.29 -8.28 -9.46
C TYR A 182 -7.37 -9.45 -9.82
N TYR A 183 -7.84 -10.68 -9.55
CA TYR A 183 -7.07 -11.89 -9.82
C TYR A 183 -7.97 -13.11 -10.01
N ALA A 184 -7.60 -14.01 -10.92
CA ALA A 184 -8.31 -15.27 -11.19
C ALA A 184 -9.84 -15.09 -11.35
N GLY A 185 -10.26 -14.01 -12.01
CA GLY A 185 -11.67 -13.71 -12.29
C GLY A 185 -12.48 -13.15 -11.11
N GLY A 186 -11.85 -12.80 -10.00
CA GLY A 186 -12.49 -12.21 -8.82
C GLY A 186 -11.77 -10.98 -8.30
N LEU A 187 -12.42 -10.20 -7.46
CA LEU A 187 -11.81 -9.13 -6.70
C LEU A 187 -11.40 -9.68 -5.33
N MET A 188 -10.09 -9.71 -5.06
CA MET A 188 -9.55 -10.16 -3.78
C MET A 188 -9.42 -8.98 -2.85
N THR A 189 -9.79 -9.14 -1.58
CA THR A 189 -9.59 -8.15 -0.54
C THR A 189 -8.77 -8.74 0.60
N LEU A 190 -7.89 -7.92 1.18
CA LEU A 190 -6.87 -8.37 2.12
C LEU A 190 -6.78 -7.43 3.33
N TRP A 191 -6.18 -7.95 4.38
CA TRP A 191 -5.86 -7.21 5.59
C TRP A 191 -4.35 -7.13 5.82
N TYR A 192 -3.86 -6.00 6.34
CA TYR A 192 -2.43 -5.73 6.49
C TYR A 192 -1.70 -6.73 7.40
N ASN A 193 -2.41 -7.32 8.36
CA ASN A 193 -1.84 -8.23 9.36
C ASN A 193 -2.03 -9.71 8.96
N ALA A 194 -1.87 -10.02 7.68
CA ALA A 194 -1.95 -11.37 7.15
C ALA A 194 -3.25 -12.11 7.55
N GLY A 195 -4.38 -11.53 7.15
CA GLY A 195 -5.71 -12.12 7.29
C GLY A 195 -6.04 -13.12 6.18
N HIS A 196 -7.23 -13.71 6.26
CA HIS A 196 -7.75 -14.51 5.15
C HIS A 196 -8.18 -13.61 4.00
N PRO A 197 -7.77 -13.86 2.75
CA PRO A 197 -8.26 -13.12 1.61
C PRO A 197 -9.73 -13.47 1.37
N TYR A 198 -10.55 -12.46 1.10
CA TYR A 198 -11.93 -12.63 0.67
C TYR A 198 -12.04 -12.40 -0.82
N ARG A 199 -12.88 -13.19 -1.47
CA ARG A 199 -13.22 -13.06 -2.88
C ARG A 199 -14.58 -12.36 -3.00
N LEU A 200 -14.63 -11.32 -3.81
CA LEU A 200 -15.84 -10.60 -4.18
C LEU A 200 -16.09 -10.76 -5.69
N ASN A 201 -17.37 -10.76 -6.06
CA ASN A 201 -17.76 -10.58 -7.44
C ASN A 201 -17.42 -9.16 -7.91
N PRO A 202 -16.60 -8.98 -8.94
CA PRO A 202 -16.14 -7.63 -9.32
C PRO A 202 -17.23 -6.73 -9.90
N GLN A 203 -18.36 -7.29 -10.42
CA GLN A 203 -19.48 -6.54 -10.96
C GLN A 203 -20.51 -6.14 -9.88
N THR A 204 -20.76 -7.03 -8.89
CA THR A 204 -21.79 -6.80 -7.86
C THR A 204 -21.21 -6.36 -6.52
N LEU A 205 -19.93 -6.61 -6.27
CA LEU A 205 -19.21 -6.51 -5.01
C LEU A 205 -19.76 -7.44 -3.91
N GLU A 206 -20.59 -8.42 -4.25
CA GLU A 206 -21.03 -9.44 -3.31
C GLU A 206 -19.85 -10.31 -2.89
N THR A 207 -19.73 -10.54 -1.58
CA THR A 207 -18.70 -11.42 -1.03
C THR A 207 -19.04 -12.87 -1.30
N GLU A 208 -18.22 -13.56 -2.06
CA GLU A 208 -18.39 -14.97 -2.42
C GLU A 208 -17.87 -15.93 -1.34
N GLY A 209 -16.98 -15.44 -0.45
CA GLY A 209 -16.39 -16.19 0.64
C GLY A 209 -14.88 -15.99 0.74
N TYR A 210 -14.19 -16.90 1.42
CA TYR A 210 -12.74 -16.92 1.40
C TYR A 210 -12.21 -17.26 0.00
N PHE A 211 -11.14 -16.58 -0.40
CA PHE A 211 -10.36 -17.04 -1.54
C PHE A 211 -9.43 -18.17 -1.08
N GLU A 212 -9.66 -19.36 -1.59
CA GLU A 212 -8.81 -20.52 -1.35
C GLU A 212 -7.89 -20.72 -2.56
N LEU A 213 -6.58 -20.68 -2.35
CA LEU A 213 -5.64 -21.17 -3.35
C LEU A 213 -5.86 -22.65 -3.53
N GLN A 214 -6.17 -23.09 -4.77
CA GLN A 214 -6.45 -24.50 -5.06
C GLN A 214 -5.29 -25.39 -4.59
N GLY A 215 -5.63 -26.39 -3.79
CA GLY A 215 -4.65 -27.29 -3.19
C GLY A 215 -4.30 -27.01 -1.73
N ARG A 216 -4.71 -25.88 -1.16
CA ARG A 216 -4.55 -25.61 0.28
C ARG A 216 -5.68 -24.74 0.82
N SER A 217 -6.42 -25.26 1.80
CA SER A 217 -7.42 -24.53 2.55
C SER A 217 -6.78 -23.61 3.61
N HIS A 218 -7.39 -22.44 3.80
CA HIS A 218 -7.19 -21.54 4.95
C HIS A 218 -5.79 -20.92 5.11
N ARG A 219 -5.20 -20.45 4.00
CA ARG A 219 -3.99 -19.64 4.12
C ARG A 219 -4.30 -18.18 4.34
N ARG A 220 -3.54 -17.60 5.26
CA ARG A 220 -3.47 -16.15 5.41
C ARG A 220 -2.58 -15.60 4.30
N LEU A 221 -2.93 -14.44 3.78
CA LEU A 221 -2.10 -13.65 2.88
C LEU A 221 -2.04 -12.23 3.40
N SER A 222 -0.86 -11.64 3.42
CA SER A 222 -0.73 -10.23 3.76
C SER A 222 -1.28 -9.34 2.65
N ALA A 223 -1.77 -8.18 3.02
CA ALA A 223 -1.93 -7.07 2.08
C ALA A 223 -0.63 -6.86 1.27
N HIS A 224 -0.73 -6.20 0.12
CA HIS A 224 0.38 -5.95 -0.81
C HIS A 224 0.98 -7.20 -1.49
N SER A 225 0.24 -8.33 -1.50
CA SER A 225 0.48 -9.38 -2.49
C SER A 225 0.35 -8.79 -3.90
N LYS A 226 1.22 -9.21 -4.83
CA LYS A 226 1.35 -8.57 -6.15
C LYS A 226 0.85 -9.49 -7.26
N VAL A 227 0.09 -8.95 -8.19
CA VAL A 227 -0.24 -9.65 -9.44
C VAL A 227 0.73 -9.19 -10.53
N ASP A 228 1.47 -10.13 -11.10
CA ASP A 228 2.29 -9.88 -12.27
C ASP A 228 1.41 -9.85 -13.53
N TRP A 229 1.19 -8.67 -14.09
CA TRP A 229 0.34 -8.50 -15.27
C TRP A 229 0.89 -9.18 -16.54
N ALA A 230 2.18 -9.50 -16.57
CA ALA A 230 2.78 -10.17 -17.72
C ALA A 230 2.50 -11.68 -17.72
N THR A 231 2.43 -12.31 -16.53
CA THR A 231 2.23 -13.77 -16.39
C THR A 231 0.86 -14.13 -15.82
N GLY A 232 0.19 -13.19 -15.16
CA GLY A 232 -1.03 -13.42 -14.39
C GLY A 232 -0.78 -14.14 -13.06
N GLU A 233 0.46 -14.31 -12.64
CA GLU A 233 0.80 -14.93 -11.37
C GLU A 233 0.56 -14.00 -10.18
N LEU A 234 0.13 -14.56 -9.06
CA LEU A 234 0.07 -13.91 -7.76
C LEU A 234 1.31 -14.24 -6.95
N LEU A 235 2.09 -13.22 -6.59
CA LEU A 235 3.17 -13.33 -5.61
C LEU A 235 2.60 -12.90 -4.27
N PHE A 236 2.72 -13.74 -3.26
CA PHE A 236 2.17 -13.47 -1.94
C PHE A 236 3.15 -13.78 -0.82
N PHE A 237 2.90 -13.22 0.33
CA PHE A 237 3.61 -13.52 1.56
C PHE A 237 2.64 -13.57 2.74
N ASP A 238 3.05 -14.27 3.78
CA ASP A 238 2.39 -14.31 5.07
C ASP A 238 3.45 -14.10 6.15
N TYR A 239 3.09 -13.46 7.25
CA TYR A 239 3.98 -13.27 8.39
C TYR A 239 3.24 -13.41 9.72
N GLY A 240 3.97 -13.72 10.77
CA GLY A 240 3.37 -13.95 12.08
C GLY A 240 4.35 -13.84 13.25
N ASP A 241 3.81 -14.04 14.46
CA ASP A 241 4.54 -13.93 15.71
C ASP A 241 5.27 -15.25 16.11
N GLU A 242 4.98 -16.34 15.41
CA GLU A 242 5.56 -17.66 15.62
C GLU A 242 6.35 -18.12 14.39
N PRO A 243 7.42 -18.95 14.56
CA PRO A 243 8.13 -19.52 13.41
C PRO A 243 7.18 -20.26 12.46
N PRO A 244 7.41 -20.13 11.13
CA PRO A 244 8.60 -19.61 10.45
C PRO A 244 8.69 -18.07 10.33
N TYR A 245 7.91 -17.28 10.98
CA TYR A 245 7.80 -15.82 10.96
C TYR A 245 7.43 -15.23 9.60
N MET A 246 7.83 -15.82 8.48
CA MET A 246 7.44 -15.42 7.13
C MET A 246 7.36 -16.65 6.22
N THR A 247 6.40 -16.63 5.31
CA THR A 247 6.34 -17.52 4.14
C THR A 247 6.21 -16.69 2.88
N TYR A 248 6.76 -17.18 1.80
CA TYR A 248 6.65 -16.60 0.46
C TYR A 248 6.07 -17.66 -0.48
N GLY A 249 5.22 -17.23 -1.41
CA GLY A 249 4.65 -18.15 -2.37
C GLY A 249 4.13 -17.51 -3.66
N LEU A 250 3.80 -18.39 -4.60
CA LEU A 250 3.25 -18.05 -5.90
C LEU A 250 2.02 -18.90 -6.20
N ALA A 251 1.03 -18.26 -6.81
CA ALA A 251 -0.07 -18.95 -7.44
C ALA A 251 -0.17 -18.57 -8.91
N ASN A 252 -0.57 -19.51 -9.77
CA ASN A 252 -0.70 -19.25 -11.21
C ASN A 252 -1.98 -18.43 -11.52
N SER A 253 -2.16 -18.03 -12.76
CA SER A 253 -3.31 -17.22 -13.20
C SER A 253 -4.69 -17.88 -13.00
N ALA A 254 -4.73 -19.20 -12.71
CA ALA A 254 -5.94 -19.92 -12.40
C ALA A 254 -6.26 -19.99 -10.89
N GLY A 255 -5.38 -19.46 -10.03
CA GLY A 255 -5.53 -19.52 -8.57
C GLY A 255 -4.97 -20.79 -7.94
N GLU A 256 -4.14 -21.55 -8.65
CA GLU A 256 -3.51 -22.76 -8.12
C GLU A 256 -2.16 -22.41 -7.47
N LEU A 257 -1.93 -22.91 -6.25
CA LEU A 257 -0.63 -22.76 -5.59
C LEU A 257 0.44 -23.55 -6.36
N VAL A 258 1.47 -22.86 -6.82
CA VAL A 258 2.55 -23.47 -7.61
C VAL A 258 3.90 -23.48 -6.89
N HIS A 259 4.07 -22.60 -5.90
CA HIS A 259 5.31 -22.52 -5.12
C HIS A 259 5.04 -21.94 -3.73
N GLU A 260 5.75 -22.46 -2.73
CA GLU A 260 5.72 -21.90 -1.38
C GLU A 260 6.93 -22.37 -0.58
N VAL A 261 7.55 -21.41 0.14
CA VAL A 261 8.72 -21.65 0.98
C VAL A 261 8.65 -20.85 2.29
N GLU A 262 9.23 -21.41 3.33
CA GLU A 262 9.49 -20.72 4.59
C GLU A 262 10.73 -19.87 4.47
N ILE A 263 10.70 -18.68 5.05
CA ILE A 263 11.81 -17.72 5.06
C ILE A 263 12.33 -17.58 6.48
N ASP A 264 13.61 -17.87 6.67
CA ASP A 264 14.26 -17.76 7.97
C ASP A 264 14.48 -16.29 8.33
N LEU A 265 13.76 -15.81 9.35
CA LEU A 265 13.91 -14.50 9.94
C LEU A 265 14.36 -14.63 11.40
N PRO A 266 15.10 -13.65 11.95
CA PRO A 266 15.61 -13.72 13.33
C PRO A 266 14.52 -13.57 14.41
N GLY A 267 13.27 -13.35 14.02
CA GLY A 267 12.12 -13.18 14.92
C GLY A 267 10.94 -12.56 14.22
N PRO A 268 9.85 -12.28 14.95
CA PRO A 268 8.70 -11.57 14.40
C PRO A 268 9.11 -10.26 13.76
N ARG A 269 8.56 -9.97 12.60
CA ARG A 269 8.76 -8.74 11.84
C ARG A 269 7.43 -8.20 11.36
N LEU A 270 7.42 -6.95 10.93
CA LEU A 270 6.27 -6.33 10.30
C LEU A 270 6.62 -5.95 8.85
N PRO A 271 6.83 -6.91 7.95
CA PRO A 271 7.01 -6.64 6.54
C PRO A 271 5.68 -6.18 5.98
N HIS A 272 5.62 -4.96 5.46
CA HIS A 272 4.33 -4.42 5.00
C HIS A 272 4.07 -4.74 3.53
N ASP A 273 5.13 -4.80 2.72
CA ASP A 273 5.08 -5.00 1.28
C ASP A 273 6.18 -5.95 0.80
N ILE A 274 6.13 -6.33 -0.47
CA ILE A 274 7.17 -7.04 -1.21
C ILE A 274 7.38 -6.39 -2.57
N GLY A 275 8.59 -6.53 -3.12
CA GLY A 275 8.90 -6.17 -4.49
C GLY A 275 9.05 -7.41 -5.37
N PHE A 276 8.94 -7.26 -6.69
CA PHE A 276 9.25 -8.34 -7.62
C PHE A 276 9.82 -7.86 -8.94
N THR A 277 10.56 -8.74 -9.59
CA THR A 277 11.04 -8.65 -10.96
C THR A 277 10.67 -9.94 -11.71
N PRO A 278 10.91 -10.07 -13.00
CA PRO A 278 10.65 -11.34 -13.69
C PRO A 278 11.34 -12.54 -13.05
N ASN A 279 12.55 -12.37 -12.47
CA ASN A 279 13.35 -13.46 -11.94
C ASN A 279 13.48 -13.50 -10.42
N TYR A 280 13.15 -12.41 -9.68
CA TYR A 280 13.35 -12.30 -8.25
C TYR A 280 12.14 -11.72 -7.53
N THR A 281 11.98 -12.12 -6.27
CA THR A 281 11.14 -11.41 -5.30
C THR A 281 12.02 -10.78 -4.24
N ILE A 282 11.65 -9.58 -3.79
CA ILE A 282 12.37 -8.80 -2.79
C ILE A 282 11.55 -8.84 -1.51
N LEU A 283 12.07 -9.56 -0.51
CA LEU A 283 11.47 -9.74 0.81
C LEU A 283 12.04 -8.70 1.77
N HIS A 284 11.26 -8.29 2.75
CA HIS A 284 11.62 -7.23 3.67
C HIS A 284 11.84 -7.77 5.10
N ASP A 285 13.00 -7.52 5.69
CA ASP A 285 13.29 -7.66 7.11
C ASP A 285 13.60 -6.27 7.67
N LEU A 286 12.58 -5.62 8.19
CA LEU A 286 12.60 -4.21 8.59
C LEU A 286 12.78 -4.09 10.10
N PRO A 287 13.56 -3.11 10.60
CA PRO A 287 13.81 -2.89 12.02
C PRO A 287 12.64 -2.19 12.74
N PHE A 288 11.41 -2.54 12.39
CA PHE A 288 10.19 -2.03 13.00
C PHE A 288 9.29 -3.21 13.39
N PHE A 289 9.29 -3.55 14.68
CA PHE A 289 8.59 -4.72 15.21
C PHE A 289 8.26 -4.57 16.69
N HIS A 290 7.42 -5.46 17.22
CA HIS A 290 7.07 -5.51 18.63
C HIS A 290 7.93 -6.55 19.39
N ASP A 291 8.06 -6.33 20.71
CA ASP A 291 8.67 -7.31 21.60
C ASP A 291 7.65 -8.42 21.94
N PRO A 292 7.91 -9.69 21.58
CA PRO A 292 7.02 -10.81 21.91
C PRO A 292 6.78 -10.98 23.43
N ASN A 293 7.73 -10.60 24.28
CA ASN A 293 7.55 -10.69 25.74
C ASN A 293 6.56 -9.64 26.25
N VAL A 294 6.53 -8.45 25.63
CA VAL A 294 5.52 -7.42 25.92
C VAL A 294 4.14 -7.90 25.50
N LEU A 295 4.03 -8.48 24.30
CA LEU A 295 2.79 -9.08 23.81
C LEU A 295 2.31 -10.18 24.77
N ALA A 296 3.16 -11.12 25.16
CA ALA A 296 2.80 -12.22 26.04
C ALA A 296 2.35 -11.75 27.44
N ARG A 297 3.01 -10.72 28.01
CA ARG A 297 2.73 -10.20 29.35
C ARG A 297 1.53 -9.25 29.39
N HIS A 298 1.43 -8.34 28.42
CA HIS A 298 0.49 -7.22 28.41
C HIS A 298 -0.62 -7.37 27.37
N ARG A 299 -0.54 -8.40 26.53
CA ARG A 299 -1.48 -8.63 25.42
C ARG A 299 -1.58 -7.43 24.45
N MET A 300 -0.47 -6.73 24.27
CA MET A 300 -0.37 -5.54 23.41
C MET A 300 0.82 -5.66 22.47
N ARG A 301 0.64 -5.29 21.21
CA ARG A 301 1.73 -5.10 20.27
C ARG A 301 2.24 -3.67 20.38
N VAL A 302 3.41 -3.51 21.00
CA VAL A 302 4.09 -2.21 21.10
C VAL A 302 5.18 -2.19 20.06
N LEU A 303 4.92 -1.49 18.94
CA LEU A 303 5.86 -1.38 17.84
C LEU A 303 7.01 -0.43 18.21
N THR A 304 8.23 -0.83 17.89
CA THR A 304 9.44 -0.05 18.13
C THR A 304 10.28 -0.03 16.86
N PHE A 305 10.79 1.14 16.50
CA PHE A 305 11.74 1.31 15.43
C PHE A 305 13.17 1.25 16.00
N HIS A 306 13.94 0.23 15.59
CA HIS A 306 15.30 -0.04 16.08
C HIS A 306 16.32 0.57 15.13
N ARG A 307 16.83 1.77 15.47
CA ARG A 307 17.78 2.52 14.63
C ARG A 307 19.18 1.91 14.56
N ASP A 308 19.50 0.98 15.44
CA ASP A 308 20.76 0.24 15.53
C ASP A 308 20.73 -1.11 14.79
N ILE A 309 19.59 -1.49 14.24
CA ILE A 309 19.42 -2.71 13.44
C ILE A 309 19.31 -2.29 11.96
N PRO A 310 20.12 -2.86 11.05
CA PRO A 310 20.00 -2.57 9.63
C PRO A 310 18.68 -3.07 9.05
N THR A 311 18.15 -2.35 8.08
CA THR A 311 17.15 -2.89 7.16
C THR A 311 17.81 -3.96 6.31
N ARG A 312 17.16 -5.09 6.11
CA ARG A 312 17.63 -6.12 5.18
C ARG A 312 16.58 -6.40 4.11
N PHE A 313 17.06 -6.47 2.86
CA PHE A 313 16.25 -6.92 1.74
C PHE A 313 16.75 -8.27 1.27
N GLY A 314 15.85 -9.26 1.25
CA GLY A 314 16.13 -10.63 0.80
C GLY A 314 15.71 -10.81 -0.65
N LEU A 315 16.66 -10.98 -1.56
CA LEU A 315 16.40 -11.30 -2.95
C LEU A 315 16.36 -12.83 -3.10
N ILE A 316 15.18 -13.36 -3.37
CA ILE A 316 14.96 -14.79 -3.63
C ILE A 316 14.67 -14.98 -5.12
N PRO A 317 15.28 -15.96 -5.81
CA PRO A 317 14.82 -16.36 -7.14
C PRO A 317 13.31 -16.68 -7.08
N ARG A 318 12.56 -16.27 -8.10
CA ARG A 318 11.09 -16.32 -8.09
C ARG A 318 10.51 -17.67 -7.62
N TYR A 319 11.16 -18.77 -8.00
CA TYR A 319 10.83 -20.14 -7.60
C TYR A 319 11.94 -20.78 -6.76
N GLY A 320 12.75 -19.98 -6.06
CA GLY A 320 13.87 -20.43 -5.24
C GLY A 320 13.43 -21.05 -3.92
N ALA A 321 14.27 -21.89 -3.34
CA ALA A 321 14.09 -22.38 -1.98
C ALA A 321 14.35 -21.28 -0.94
N GLY A 322 13.86 -21.44 0.28
CA GLY A 322 14.05 -20.46 1.35
C GLY A 322 15.54 -20.15 1.62
N ASP A 323 16.42 -21.15 1.47
CA ASP A 323 17.87 -20.99 1.61
C ASP A 323 18.55 -20.26 0.44
N ASP A 324 17.85 -20.04 -0.68
CA ASP A 324 18.36 -19.29 -1.82
C ASP A 324 18.25 -17.77 -1.62
N VAL A 325 17.67 -17.30 -0.51
CA VAL A 325 17.54 -15.86 -0.21
C VAL A 325 18.91 -15.26 -0.02
N ARG A 326 19.22 -14.25 -0.82
CA ARG A 326 20.40 -13.42 -0.63
C ARG A 326 20.03 -12.11 0.05
N TRP A 327 20.51 -11.92 1.28
CA TRP A 327 20.24 -10.73 2.09
C TRP A 327 21.22 -9.60 1.78
N PHE A 328 20.68 -8.37 1.69
CA PHE A 328 21.42 -7.12 1.52
C PHE A 328 21.07 -6.18 2.64
N GLU A 329 22.09 -5.68 3.33
CA GLU A 329 21.94 -4.73 4.44
C GLU A 329 21.94 -3.29 3.92
N CYS A 330 21.02 -2.49 4.43
CA CYS A 330 20.79 -1.09 4.10
C CYS A 330 20.66 -0.26 5.37
N GLU A 331 20.64 1.06 5.22
CA GLU A 331 20.37 1.98 6.32
C GLU A 331 19.02 1.66 6.99
N PRO A 332 18.94 1.76 8.33
CA PRO A 332 17.69 1.53 9.04
C PRO A 332 16.56 2.41 8.50
N CYS A 333 15.51 1.78 8.05
CA CYS A 333 14.29 2.45 7.57
C CYS A 333 13.09 1.54 7.71
N TYR A 334 11.92 2.12 7.52
CA TYR A 334 10.68 1.41 7.31
C TYR A 334 10.13 1.72 5.91
N ILE A 335 9.51 0.75 5.28
CA ILE A 335 8.85 0.90 3.99
C ILE A 335 7.43 0.39 4.16
N LEU A 336 6.46 1.23 3.84
CA LEU A 336 5.09 0.79 3.67
C LEU A 336 4.89 0.26 2.25
N HIS A 337 5.22 1.04 1.22
CA HIS A 337 4.90 0.65 -0.14
C HIS A 337 6.08 0.73 -1.10
N VAL A 338 6.21 -0.33 -1.91
CA VAL A 338 7.13 -0.43 -3.04
C VAL A 338 6.44 0.11 -4.30
N SER A 339 7.10 1.00 -5.02
CA SER A 339 6.59 1.54 -6.28
C SER A 339 6.75 0.55 -7.43
N ASN A 340 7.97 0.07 -7.62
CA ASN A 340 8.31 -0.92 -8.66
C ASN A 340 9.72 -1.48 -8.45
N CYS A 341 10.00 -2.62 -9.08
CA CYS A 341 11.32 -3.23 -9.11
C CYS A 341 11.68 -3.67 -10.52
N TRP A 342 12.98 -3.72 -10.83
CA TRP A 342 13.46 -4.23 -12.13
C TRP A 342 14.90 -4.68 -12.07
N GLU A 343 15.32 -5.38 -13.12
CA GLU A 343 16.67 -5.86 -13.30
C GLU A 343 17.43 -4.98 -14.31
N ALA A 344 18.68 -4.66 -14.01
CA ALA A 344 19.57 -3.85 -14.84
C ALA A 344 21.00 -4.43 -14.83
N GLY A 345 21.26 -5.39 -15.70
CA GLY A 345 22.51 -6.17 -15.72
C GLY A 345 22.67 -6.98 -14.43
N ASP A 346 23.79 -6.76 -13.71
CA ASP A 346 24.04 -7.42 -12.42
C ASP A 346 23.23 -6.81 -11.25
N TRP A 347 22.42 -5.79 -11.49
CA TRP A 347 21.69 -5.07 -10.46
C TRP A 347 20.20 -5.40 -10.49
N VAL A 348 19.65 -5.55 -9.29
CA VAL A 348 18.20 -5.43 -9.05
C VAL A 348 17.97 -4.05 -8.42
N VAL A 349 17.00 -3.34 -8.95
CA VAL A 349 16.64 -1.97 -8.50
C VAL A 349 15.23 -2.00 -7.94
N MET A 350 15.02 -1.29 -6.84
CA MET A 350 13.73 -1.11 -6.19
C MET A 350 13.50 0.37 -5.89
N ASP A 351 12.36 0.90 -6.32
CA ASP A 351 11.83 2.20 -5.90
C ASP A 351 10.69 2.00 -4.92
N GLY A 352 10.62 2.87 -3.90
CA GLY A 352 9.56 2.82 -2.89
C GLY A 352 9.58 4.03 -1.99
N CYS A 353 8.69 4.09 -1.03
CA CYS A 353 8.58 5.17 -0.07
C CYS A 353 9.34 4.81 1.21
N ARG A 354 10.46 5.51 1.45
CA ARG A 354 11.34 5.30 2.61
C ARG A 354 10.91 6.19 3.77
N SER A 355 10.70 5.60 4.94
CA SER A 355 10.51 6.30 6.20
C SER A 355 11.68 6.03 7.15
N ILE A 356 12.26 7.09 7.69
CA ILE A 356 13.27 7.02 8.76
C ILE A 356 12.68 7.37 10.13
N ASN A 357 11.42 7.76 10.15
CA ASN A 357 10.62 8.06 11.34
C ASN A 357 9.20 7.48 11.19
N PRO A 358 9.04 6.13 11.29
CA PRO A 358 7.76 5.47 11.01
C PRO A 358 6.66 5.74 12.05
N MET A 359 6.97 6.45 13.14
CA MET A 359 6.03 6.75 14.23
C MET A 359 6.19 8.22 14.69
N PRO A 360 5.95 9.22 13.83
CA PRO A 360 6.11 10.61 14.20
C PRO A 360 5.07 11.02 15.27
N SER A 361 5.56 11.63 16.36
CA SER A 361 4.72 12.07 17.48
C SER A 361 4.78 13.58 17.67
N ALA A 362 3.64 14.18 18.07
CA ALA A 362 3.57 15.61 18.33
C ALA A 362 4.39 16.01 19.56
N ALA A 363 5.07 17.15 19.49
CA ALA A 363 5.74 17.75 20.63
C ALA A 363 4.70 18.12 21.71
N GLY A 364 4.94 17.66 22.93
CA GLY A 364 4.00 17.88 24.06
C GLY A 364 2.99 16.76 24.28
N GLY A 365 2.97 15.76 23.40
CA GLY A 365 2.11 14.59 23.50
C GLY A 365 0.67 14.85 23.08
N GLU A 366 -0.05 13.79 22.83
CA GLU A 366 -1.47 13.80 22.39
C GLU A 366 -2.31 12.89 23.31
N GLY A 367 -1.84 12.72 24.53
CA GLY A 367 -2.50 11.88 25.52
C GLY A 367 -2.57 10.41 25.07
N GLU A 368 -3.69 9.77 25.35
CA GLU A 368 -3.90 8.36 25.06
C GLU A 368 -4.02 8.04 23.56
N LEU A 369 -4.26 9.05 22.71
CA LEU A 369 -4.31 8.88 21.25
C LEU A 369 -2.94 8.88 20.58
N SER A 370 -1.89 9.30 21.29
CA SER A 370 -0.53 9.51 20.74
C SER A 370 -0.04 8.34 19.91
N HIS A 371 -0.17 7.13 20.46
CA HIS A 371 0.29 5.91 19.79
C HIS A 371 -0.47 5.62 18.49
N MET A 372 -1.78 5.67 18.56
CA MET A 372 -2.64 5.42 17.41
C MET A 372 -2.42 6.46 16.31
N LEU A 373 -2.30 7.74 16.70
CA LEU A 373 -2.05 8.83 15.75
C LEU A 373 -0.67 8.69 15.11
N ALA A 374 0.37 8.40 15.90
CA ALA A 374 1.73 8.20 15.39
C ALA A 374 1.81 7.05 14.38
N TYR A 375 1.09 5.95 14.62
CA TYR A 375 1.07 4.79 13.75
C TYR A 375 0.46 5.05 12.37
N MET A 376 -0.40 6.07 12.25
CA MET A 376 -1.03 6.46 11.00
C MET A 376 -0.43 7.73 10.35
N ARG A 377 0.59 8.31 10.95
CA ARG A 377 1.32 9.43 10.33
C ARG A 377 2.42 8.88 9.47
N LEU A 378 2.42 9.28 8.21
CA LEU A 378 3.40 8.80 7.25
C LEU A 378 4.36 9.94 6.92
N GLU A 379 5.63 9.77 7.33
CA GLU A 379 6.75 10.59 6.91
C GLU A 379 7.63 9.73 6.02
N ALA A 380 7.52 9.90 4.71
CA ALA A 380 8.23 9.09 3.74
C ALA A 380 8.54 9.88 2.47
N ASN A 381 9.60 9.53 1.80
CA ASN A 381 9.98 10.13 0.54
C ASN A 381 10.29 9.08 -0.53
N ASN A 382 10.20 9.47 -1.79
CA ASN A 382 10.51 8.60 -2.92
C ASN A 382 12.00 8.27 -2.93
N TYR A 383 12.35 6.98 -2.88
CA TYR A 383 13.69 6.49 -2.63
C TYR A 383 14.03 5.30 -3.51
N ARG A 384 15.32 5.11 -3.81
CA ARG A 384 15.82 4.02 -4.64
C ARG A 384 16.89 3.21 -3.95
N TRP A 385 16.71 1.88 -3.96
CA TRP A 385 17.71 0.88 -3.58
C TRP A 385 18.20 0.13 -4.82
N ARG A 386 19.48 -0.24 -4.83
CA ARG A 386 20.12 -1.03 -5.88
C ARG A 386 20.97 -2.11 -5.24
N PHE A 387 20.76 -3.35 -5.63
CA PHE A 387 21.41 -4.54 -5.10
C PHE A 387 22.21 -5.22 -6.20
N ASN A 388 23.55 -5.32 -6.04
CA ASN A 388 24.38 -5.99 -7.03
C ASN A 388 24.45 -7.49 -6.73
N LEU A 389 23.86 -8.30 -7.58
CA LEU A 389 23.80 -9.76 -7.43
C LEU A 389 25.17 -10.44 -7.53
N ARG A 390 26.13 -9.83 -8.22
CA ARG A 390 27.48 -10.41 -8.37
C ARG A 390 28.40 -10.05 -7.22
N THR A 391 28.45 -8.77 -6.83
CA THR A 391 29.42 -8.27 -5.83
C THR A 391 28.89 -8.21 -4.42
N GLY A 392 27.55 -8.14 -4.22
CA GLY A 392 26.91 -7.86 -2.92
C GLY A 392 26.87 -6.37 -2.58
N GLU A 393 27.31 -5.50 -3.49
CA GLU A 393 27.28 -4.06 -3.27
C GLU A 393 25.83 -3.56 -3.19
N VAL A 394 25.57 -2.62 -2.28
CA VAL A 394 24.31 -1.89 -2.16
C VAL A 394 24.56 -0.42 -2.48
N ARG A 395 23.66 0.18 -3.23
CA ARG A 395 23.58 1.63 -3.43
C ARG A 395 22.17 2.09 -3.16
N GLU A 396 22.03 3.15 -2.40
CA GLU A 396 20.73 3.69 -2.04
C GLU A 396 20.74 5.22 -1.98
N GLY A 397 19.59 5.86 -2.21
CA GLY A 397 19.48 7.32 -2.16
C GLY A 397 18.08 7.83 -2.49
N ASP A 398 17.85 9.08 -2.06
CA ASP A 398 16.61 9.81 -2.32
C ASP A 398 16.44 10.10 -3.82
N ILE A 399 15.23 9.91 -4.34
CA ILE A 399 14.81 10.40 -5.65
C ILE A 399 14.28 11.83 -5.49
N ASP A 400 13.50 12.07 -4.42
CA ASP A 400 12.93 13.37 -4.06
C ASP A 400 12.80 13.49 -2.55
N ASP A 401 12.59 14.71 -2.04
CA ASP A 401 12.44 15.04 -0.61
C ASP A 401 10.99 15.40 -0.21
N LEU A 402 10.04 15.36 -1.15
CA LEU A 402 8.63 15.55 -0.85
C LEU A 402 8.08 14.42 0.02
N ASN A 403 7.27 14.77 1.03
CA ASN A 403 6.55 13.78 1.81
C ASN A 403 5.41 13.19 0.97
N THR A 404 5.64 12.00 0.44
CA THR A 404 4.70 11.28 -0.42
C THR A 404 4.66 9.80 -0.09
N GLU A 405 3.49 9.20 -0.28
CA GLU A 405 3.25 7.78 -0.06
C GLU A 405 2.08 7.29 -0.94
N PHE A 406 1.65 6.04 -0.79
CA PHE A 406 0.59 5.43 -1.60
C PHE A 406 0.91 5.51 -3.10
N ASN A 407 2.04 4.96 -3.44
CA ASN A 407 2.64 5.00 -4.77
C ASN A 407 2.07 3.92 -5.70
N LYS A 408 1.81 4.30 -6.95
CA LYS A 408 1.43 3.38 -8.04
C LYS A 408 2.22 3.70 -9.30
N THR A 409 2.41 2.70 -10.13
CA THR A 409 2.99 2.83 -11.47
C THR A 409 2.02 2.31 -12.52
N ASN A 410 2.35 2.46 -13.79
CA ASN A 410 1.62 1.79 -14.86
C ASN A 410 1.78 0.27 -14.69
N PRO A 411 0.69 -0.49 -14.46
CA PRO A 411 0.77 -1.93 -14.16
C PRO A 411 1.34 -2.77 -15.32
N LEU A 412 1.33 -2.25 -16.55
CA LEU A 412 2.02 -2.89 -17.67
C LEU A 412 3.54 -2.96 -17.47
N TYR A 413 4.09 -2.10 -16.62
CA TYR A 413 5.52 -2.05 -16.29
C TYR A 413 5.85 -2.65 -14.92
N ALA A 414 4.92 -3.35 -14.27
CA ALA A 414 5.19 -4.04 -13.03
C ALA A 414 6.31 -5.09 -13.21
N GLY A 415 7.32 -5.05 -12.34
CA GLY A 415 8.48 -5.94 -12.39
C GLY A 415 9.53 -5.60 -13.45
N VAL A 416 9.32 -4.60 -14.30
CA VAL A 416 10.30 -4.12 -15.27
C VAL A 416 10.51 -2.61 -15.12
N LYS A 417 11.59 -2.05 -15.69
CA LYS A 417 11.88 -0.63 -15.52
C LYS A 417 10.69 0.23 -15.93
N SER A 418 10.20 1.04 -14.98
CA SER A 418 9.23 2.12 -15.21
C SER A 418 9.91 3.47 -15.06
N ARG A 419 9.46 4.45 -15.83
CA ARG A 419 9.91 5.84 -15.74
C ARG A 419 9.03 6.66 -14.80
N TYR A 420 7.71 6.40 -14.80
CA TYR A 420 6.75 7.22 -14.08
C TYR A 420 6.15 6.49 -12.86
N ALA A 421 5.96 7.26 -11.77
CA ALA A 421 5.23 6.83 -10.59
C ALA A 421 4.26 7.93 -10.15
N TYR A 422 3.14 7.54 -9.55
CA TYR A 422 2.07 8.43 -9.09
C TYR A 422 1.87 8.23 -7.60
N HIS A 423 2.09 9.27 -6.81
CA HIS A 423 2.05 9.24 -5.35
C HIS A 423 1.00 10.20 -4.82
N GLN A 424 0.55 9.97 -3.59
CA GLN A 424 -0.23 10.94 -2.83
C GLN A 424 0.70 11.83 -2.01
N ARG A 425 0.47 13.15 -2.05
CA ARG A 425 1.12 14.09 -1.15
C ARG A 425 0.46 14.02 0.23
N ILE A 426 1.29 13.93 1.26
CA ILE A 426 0.86 13.86 2.66
C ILE A 426 1.45 15.05 3.41
N PRO A 427 0.65 15.86 4.14
CA PRO A 427 1.19 16.94 4.95
C PRO A 427 1.98 16.38 6.14
N LEU A 428 3.13 16.97 6.40
CA LEU A 428 3.90 16.71 7.62
C LEU A 428 3.14 17.18 8.87
N LEU A 429 3.57 16.73 10.04
CA LEU A 429 2.93 17.07 11.31
C LEU A 429 2.90 18.58 11.55
N GLU A 430 4.00 19.29 11.29
CA GLU A 430 4.11 20.76 11.37
C GLU A 430 3.24 21.49 10.34
N GLU A 431 2.84 20.83 9.25
CA GLU A 431 1.91 21.34 8.24
C GLU A 431 0.44 21.01 8.56
N GLY A 432 0.15 20.49 9.76
CA GLY A 432 -1.19 20.08 10.20
C GLY A 432 -1.53 18.62 9.90
N GLY A 433 -0.55 17.78 9.60
CA GLY A 433 -0.68 16.33 9.36
C GLY A 433 -0.96 15.51 10.61
N HIS A 434 -1.91 15.94 11.46
CA HIS A 434 -2.26 15.22 12.69
C HIS A 434 -2.90 13.86 12.44
N THR A 435 -3.56 13.70 11.31
CA THR A 435 -4.13 12.42 10.83
C THR A 435 -3.72 12.21 9.38
N LEU A 436 -3.71 10.95 8.91
CA LEU A 436 -3.39 10.62 7.53
C LEU A 436 -4.39 11.27 6.56
N ARG A 437 -3.91 12.12 5.67
CA ARG A 437 -4.71 12.79 4.64
C ARG A 437 -3.89 12.94 3.37
N PHE A 438 -4.56 12.83 2.23
CA PHE A 438 -3.94 13.07 0.93
C PHE A 438 -4.40 14.43 0.41
N THR A 439 -3.45 15.35 0.26
CA THR A 439 -3.72 16.74 -0.14
C THR A 439 -3.43 17.02 -1.61
N GLY A 440 -2.79 16.11 -2.30
CA GLY A 440 -2.45 16.28 -3.70
C GLY A 440 -1.94 15.01 -4.36
N LEU A 441 -1.91 15.05 -5.69
CA LEU A 441 -1.34 14.03 -6.57
C LEU A 441 0.02 14.49 -7.06
N VAL A 442 1.00 13.59 -7.04
CA VAL A 442 2.36 13.81 -7.55
C VAL A 442 2.67 12.76 -8.61
N LYS A 443 3.09 13.19 -9.80
CA LYS A 443 3.67 12.33 -10.84
C LYS A 443 5.16 12.54 -10.84
N TYR A 444 5.93 11.48 -10.57
CA TYR A 444 7.38 11.48 -10.68
C TYR A 444 7.84 11.01 -12.06
N ASP A 445 8.88 11.64 -12.57
CA ASP A 445 9.74 11.13 -13.63
C ASP A 445 11.03 10.62 -12.97
N ASN A 446 11.08 9.31 -12.71
CA ASN A 446 12.16 8.67 -11.97
C ASN A 446 13.50 8.59 -12.73
N ASP A 447 13.51 8.93 -14.04
CA ASP A 447 14.73 9.04 -14.82
C ASP A 447 15.39 10.42 -14.67
N THR A 448 14.61 11.48 -14.51
CA THR A 448 15.10 12.86 -14.36
C THR A 448 15.09 13.37 -12.92
N GLY A 449 14.33 12.72 -12.02
CA GLY A 449 14.07 13.18 -10.66
C GLY A 449 13.18 14.43 -10.60
N SER A 450 12.48 14.74 -11.69
CA SER A 450 11.49 15.84 -11.71
C SER A 450 10.10 15.33 -11.33
N CYS A 451 9.24 16.22 -10.84
CA CYS A 451 7.85 15.88 -10.58
C CYS A 451 6.87 16.93 -11.10
N GLN A 452 5.66 16.49 -11.39
CA GLN A 452 4.47 17.30 -11.58
C GLN A 452 3.60 17.15 -10.33
N GLN A 453 2.92 18.21 -9.93
CA GLN A 453 2.05 18.20 -8.76
C GLN A 453 0.68 18.81 -9.09
N TRP A 454 -0.36 18.23 -8.50
CA TRP A 454 -1.71 18.76 -8.50
C TRP A 454 -2.25 18.77 -7.06
N ASP A 455 -2.56 19.97 -6.55
CA ASP A 455 -3.18 20.13 -5.24
C ASP A 455 -4.70 19.97 -5.35
N TYR A 456 -5.31 19.19 -4.45
CA TYR A 456 -6.76 18.99 -4.47
C TYR A 456 -7.54 20.21 -4.02
N GLY A 457 -6.89 21.13 -3.30
CA GLY A 457 -7.48 22.35 -2.77
C GLY A 457 -7.81 22.26 -1.28
N GLU A 458 -8.01 23.42 -0.67
CA GLU A 458 -8.32 23.51 0.76
C GLU A 458 -9.59 22.75 1.12
N GLY A 459 -9.52 21.90 2.13
CA GLY A 459 -10.63 21.08 2.60
C GLY A 459 -10.99 19.91 1.69
N VAL A 460 -10.21 19.64 0.63
CA VAL A 460 -10.41 18.50 -0.26
C VAL A 460 -9.33 17.46 -0.03
N TYR A 461 -9.73 16.21 0.23
CA TYR A 461 -8.80 15.13 0.53
C TYR A 461 -9.00 13.95 -0.41
N GLY A 462 -7.89 13.43 -0.93
CA GLY A 462 -7.85 12.35 -1.91
C GLY A 462 -7.91 10.95 -1.32
N SER A 463 -7.91 9.99 -2.23
CA SER A 463 -7.65 8.56 -2.00
C SER A 463 -6.43 8.12 -2.79
N GLU A 464 -5.97 6.87 -2.64
CA GLU A 464 -4.92 6.34 -3.50
C GLU A 464 -5.29 6.48 -4.98
N ALA A 465 -4.35 6.99 -5.78
CA ALA A 465 -4.52 7.12 -7.21
C ALA A 465 -4.02 5.87 -7.93
N VAL A 466 -4.74 5.41 -8.94
CA VAL A 466 -4.33 4.29 -9.78
C VAL A 466 -4.11 4.73 -11.22
N TYR A 467 -3.15 4.10 -11.87
CA TYR A 467 -2.98 4.25 -13.31
C TYR A 467 -3.94 3.31 -14.05
N ALA A 468 -4.69 3.85 -15.00
CA ALA A 468 -5.60 3.12 -15.88
C ALA A 468 -5.05 3.19 -17.32
N PRO A 469 -4.50 2.11 -17.87
CA PRO A 469 -4.11 2.06 -19.27
C PRO A 469 -5.31 2.32 -20.20
N ARG A 470 -5.11 2.95 -21.34
CA ARG A 470 -6.14 3.02 -22.40
C ARG A 470 -6.51 1.61 -22.83
N ALA A 471 -7.73 1.43 -23.27
CA ALA A 471 -8.18 0.15 -23.82
C ALA A 471 -7.25 -0.30 -24.96
N GLY A 472 -6.71 -1.53 -24.82
CA GLY A 472 -5.79 -2.10 -25.79
C GLY A 472 -4.32 -1.58 -25.72
N ALA A 473 -3.98 -0.79 -24.69
CA ALA A 473 -2.60 -0.33 -24.52
C ALA A 473 -1.64 -1.49 -24.25
N THR A 474 -0.45 -1.36 -24.79
CA THR A 474 0.69 -2.27 -24.60
C THR A 474 1.94 -1.46 -24.25
N ARG A 475 3.06 -2.13 -23.97
CA ARG A 475 4.36 -1.43 -23.74
C ARG A 475 4.93 -0.72 -24.98
N ASP A 476 4.34 -0.88 -26.17
CA ASP A 476 4.72 -0.13 -27.37
C ASP A 476 4.16 1.30 -27.36
N ASN A 477 3.19 1.60 -26.50
CA ASN A 477 2.69 2.93 -26.26
C ASN A 477 3.64 3.69 -25.32
N ALA A 478 3.52 5.04 -25.28
CA ALA A 478 4.19 5.80 -24.24
C ALA A 478 3.73 5.35 -22.85
N GLU A 479 4.65 5.20 -21.91
CA GLU A 479 4.36 4.65 -20.57
C GLU A 479 3.24 5.42 -19.84
N ASP A 480 3.18 6.74 -20.04
CA ASP A 480 2.20 7.63 -19.44
C ASP A 480 1.01 7.94 -20.38
N ASP A 481 0.83 7.19 -21.48
CA ASP A 481 -0.35 7.32 -22.34
C ASP A 481 -1.53 6.54 -21.77
N GLY A 482 -2.14 7.11 -20.75
CA GLY A 482 -3.26 6.55 -20.00
C GLY A 482 -3.91 7.60 -19.10
N TYR A 483 -4.56 7.12 -18.07
CA TYR A 483 -5.28 7.95 -17.12
C TYR A 483 -4.84 7.67 -15.69
N VAL A 484 -4.93 8.70 -14.82
CA VAL A 484 -4.80 8.53 -13.37
C VAL A 484 -6.14 8.84 -12.74
N ILE A 485 -6.62 7.93 -11.90
CA ILE A 485 -7.94 8.01 -11.28
C ILE A 485 -7.78 7.99 -9.77
N THR A 486 -8.45 8.91 -9.09
CA THR A 486 -8.55 8.95 -7.63
C THR A 486 -9.94 9.38 -7.20
N LEU A 487 -10.34 9.06 -5.96
CA LEU A 487 -11.50 9.66 -5.32
C LEU A 487 -11.07 10.84 -4.48
N VAL A 488 -11.91 11.87 -4.41
CA VAL A 488 -11.74 12.99 -3.48
C VAL A 488 -13.03 13.24 -2.71
N THR A 489 -12.90 13.73 -1.47
CA THR A 489 -14.02 14.20 -0.66
C THR A 489 -13.77 15.65 -0.29
N ASP A 490 -14.71 16.52 -0.64
CA ASP A 490 -14.75 17.93 -0.25
C ASP A 490 -15.45 18.07 1.09
N THR A 491 -14.75 18.56 2.11
CA THR A 491 -15.29 18.70 3.47
C THR A 491 -16.14 19.96 3.67
N ARG A 492 -16.18 20.85 2.68
CA ARG A 492 -17.00 22.08 2.73
C ARG A 492 -18.48 21.77 2.54
N ASP A 493 -18.80 20.78 1.74
CA ASP A 493 -20.17 20.35 1.44
C ASP A 493 -20.39 18.83 1.61
N TRP A 494 -19.33 18.11 1.98
CA TRP A 494 -19.32 16.65 2.18
C TRP A 494 -19.68 15.85 0.93
N THR A 495 -19.38 16.37 -0.24
CA THR A 495 -19.52 15.66 -1.51
C THR A 495 -18.26 14.89 -1.87
N SER A 496 -18.41 13.82 -2.62
CA SER A 496 -17.29 13.04 -3.16
C SER A 496 -17.35 12.95 -4.67
N GLN A 497 -16.18 12.90 -5.28
CA GLN A 497 -16.02 12.84 -6.73
C GLN A 497 -14.93 11.82 -7.09
N SER A 498 -15.06 11.19 -8.26
CA SER A 498 -13.94 10.53 -8.92
C SER A 498 -13.31 11.52 -9.90
N LEU A 499 -12.02 11.73 -9.78
CA LEU A 499 -11.22 12.58 -10.68
C LEU A 499 -10.48 11.70 -11.67
N VAL A 500 -10.57 12.04 -12.94
CA VAL A 500 -9.84 11.38 -14.03
C VAL A 500 -8.86 12.38 -14.63
N PHE A 501 -7.56 12.08 -14.57
CA PHE A 501 -6.49 12.90 -15.14
C PHE A 501 -5.92 12.24 -16.40
N ASP A 502 -5.47 13.05 -17.36
CA ASP A 502 -4.54 12.57 -18.39
C ASP A 502 -3.17 12.36 -17.74
N ALA A 503 -2.69 11.12 -17.75
CA ALA A 503 -1.46 10.75 -17.05
C ALA A 503 -0.20 11.42 -17.63
N ARG A 504 -0.25 11.93 -18.87
CA ARG A 504 0.88 12.64 -19.50
C ARG A 504 1.18 13.98 -18.83
N ASP A 505 0.12 14.69 -18.37
CA ASP A 505 0.27 15.99 -17.72
C ASP A 505 -0.85 16.22 -16.69
N ILE A 506 -0.57 15.87 -15.43
CA ILE A 506 -1.52 16.05 -14.33
C ILE A 506 -1.70 17.51 -13.92
N THR A 507 -0.77 18.40 -14.30
CA THR A 507 -0.83 19.83 -13.92
C THR A 507 -1.99 20.57 -14.56
N ARG A 508 -2.55 20.03 -15.65
CA ARG A 508 -3.73 20.55 -16.32
C ARG A 508 -5.03 20.32 -15.55
N GLY A 509 -4.96 19.54 -14.48
CA GLY A 509 -6.13 19.11 -13.72
C GLY A 509 -6.90 17.95 -14.37
N PRO A 510 -7.98 17.50 -13.72
CA PRO A 510 -8.77 16.39 -14.21
C PRO A 510 -9.49 16.74 -15.52
N VAL A 511 -9.45 15.80 -16.47
CA VAL A 511 -10.20 15.87 -17.74
C VAL A 511 -11.69 15.64 -17.51
N ALA A 512 -12.03 14.88 -16.45
CA ALA A 512 -13.40 14.64 -16.02
C ALA A 512 -13.51 14.54 -14.50
N ARG A 513 -14.67 14.96 -13.98
CA ARG A 513 -15.11 14.83 -12.59
C ARG A 513 -16.45 14.09 -12.57
N VAL A 514 -16.48 12.96 -11.89
CA VAL A 514 -17.71 12.16 -11.73
C VAL A 514 -18.22 12.37 -10.31
N PHE A 515 -19.43 12.91 -10.16
CA PHE A 515 -20.04 13.17 -8.85
C PHE A 515 -20.64 11.89 -8.29
N LEU A 516 -20.19 11.50 -7.11
CA LEU A 516 -20.65 10.29 -6.45
C LEU A 516 -21.95 10.55 -5.68
N PRO A 517 -22.84 9.54 -5.55
CA PRO A 517 -24.17 9.72 -4.94
C PRO A 517 -24.14 9.89 -3.42
N GLN A 518 -23.00 9.66 -2.80
CA GLN A 518 -22.79 9.82 -1.36
C GLN A 518 -21.34 10.19 -1.05
N ARG A 519 -21.10 10.66 0.16
CA ARG A 519 -19.75 10.85 0.69
C ARG A 519 -19.04 9.50 0.78
N VAL A 520 -17.81 9.46 0.31
CA VAL A 520 -16.91 8.32 0.43
C VAL A 520 -15.93 8.57 1.59
N PRO A 521 -15.91 7.74 2.63
CA PRO A 521 -14.95 7.87 3.73
C PRO A 521 -13.51 7.75 3.25
N PHE A 522 -12.57 8.31 4.01
CA PHE A 522 -11.15 8.04 3.78
C PHE A 522 -10.89 6.54 3.77
N GLY A 523 -10.02 6.06 2.91
CA GLY A 523 -9.70 4.65 2.75
C GLY A 523 -8.24 4.41 2.47
N PHE A 524 -7.92 3.14 2.25
CA PHE A 524 -6.56 2.70 1.99
C PHE A 524 -6.33 2.49 0.48
N HIS A 525 -6.14 1.24 0.06
CA HIS A 525 -5.63 0.96 -1.27
C HIS A 525 -6.71 0.89 -2.33
N ALA A 526 -6.25 1.20 -3.54
CA ALA A 526 -7.07 1.15 -4.74
C ALA A 526 -6.40 0.28 -5.83
N SER A 527 -7.22 -0.25 -6.71
CA SER A 527 -6.80 -1.03 -7.86
C SER A 527 -7.64 -0.72 -9.08
N TRP A 528 -7.05 -0.92 -10.25
CA TRP A 528 -7.73 -0.84 -11.54
C TRP A 528 -7.93 -2.23 -12.12
N ALA A 529 -9.14 -2.53 -12.56
CA ALA A 529 -9.43 -3.74 -13.33
C ALA A 529 -9.94 -3.36 -14.73
N PRO A 530 -9.14 -3.61 -15.79
CA PRO A 530 -9.53 -3.27 -17.14
C PRO A 530 -10.67 -4.16 -17.64
N GLY A 531 -11.64 -3.56 -18.32
CA GLY A 531 -12.77 -4.28 -18.94
C GLY A 531 -13.80 -4.89 -17.97
N ILE A 532 -13.75 -4.53 -16.68
CA ILE A 532 -14.65 -5.02 -15.63
C ILE A 532 -15.70 -3.95 -15.30
#